data_44cff4fd91710fbaf0e0f21cc1c6b1f5
#
_entry.id   44cff4fd91710fbaf0e0f21cc1c6b1f5
#
_cell.length_a   1.000
_cell.length_b   1.000
_cell.length_c   1.000
_cell.angle_alpha   90.00
_cell.angle_beta   90.00
_cell.angle_gamma   90.00
#
_symmetry.space_group_name_H-M   'P 1'
#
loop_
_entity.id
_entity.type
_entity.pdbx_description
1 polymer ?
#
loop_
_entity_poly.entity_id
_entity_poly.type
_entity_poly.pdbx_seq_one_letter_code
_entity_poly.pdbx_strand_id
1 'polypeptide(L)'
;MALLEDVILTDSIEIKTTPEKIFNFLANLVDDESYRAWHSDDHLALRWIKGQPWEEGSVVYAEEYIHGKLHKLKFVVTKVIPNREIEYAPVSWLLRRYFPKNTFSVEQKEGTCVFIATGTYRLGWLVKTFAKKRLERGLSSVKKHMKEEGENLKRILEEEGSPHNNSMDSGKQ
;
A
#
# COMPACT_ATOMS: atom_id res chain seq x y z
N MET A 1 -8.64 -30.89 10.68
CA MET A 1 -9.32 -29.58 10.62
C MET A 1 -8.25 -28.48 10.68
N ALA A 2 -8.13 -27.66 9.65
CA ALA A 2 -7.22 -26.51 9.72
C ALA A 2 -7.77 -25.53 10.77
N LEU A 3 -6.96 -25.27 11.82
CA LEU A 3 -7.32 -24.33 12.89
C LEU A 3 -7.33 -22.87 12.43
N LEU A 4 -6.70 -22.59 11.29
CA LEU A 4 -6.57 -21.28 10.68
C LEU A 4 -6.90 -21.38 9.20
N GLU A 5 -7.58 -20.37 8.67
CA GLU A 5 -7.90 -20.25 7.24
C GLU A 5 -7.44 -18.88 6.73
N ASP A 6 -6.94 -18.85 5.50
CA ASP A 6 -6.51 -17.61 4.86
C ASP A 6 -7.71 -16.88 4.25
N VAL A 7 -7.79 -15.59 4.53
CA VAL A 7 -8.70 -14.62 3.90
C VAL A 7 -7.81 -13.65 3.11
N ILE A 8 -8.05 -13.53 1.82
CA ILE A 8 -7.30 -12.63 0.95
C ILE A 8 -8.18 -11.42 0.64
N LEU A 9 -7.69 -10.22 1.00
CA LEU A 9 -8.26 -8.97 0.56
C LEU A 9 -7.45 -8.46 -0.62
N THR A 10 -8.13 -8.05 -1.67
CA THR A 10 -7.50 -7.47 -2.84
C THR A 10 -8.28 -6.22 -3.25
N ASP A 11 -7.55 -5.16 -3.56
CA ASP A 11 -8.06 -3.98 -4.25
C ASP A 11 -7.21 -3.70 -5.47
N SER A 12 -7.82 -3.20 -6.55
CA SER A 12 -7.11 -2.93 -7.79
C SER A 12 -7.66 -1.69 -8.48
N ILE A 13 -6.75 -0.92 -9.08
CA ILE A 13 -7.10 0.30 -9.79
C ILE A 13 -6.28 0.43 -11.08
N GLU A 14 -6.94 0.85 -12.15
CA GLU A 14 -6.28 1.16 -13.42
C GLU A 14 -5.79 2.61 -13.42
N ILE A 15 -4.52 2.80 -13.78
CA ILE A 15 -3.82 4.09 -13.77
C ILE A 15 -3.19 4.31 -15.16
N LYS A 16 -3.36 5.50 -15.73
CA LYS A 16 -2.70 5.91 -16.98
C LYS A 16 -1.25 6.29 -16.72
N THR A 17 -0.40 5.28 -16.56
CA THR A 17 1.01 5.44 -16.21
C THR A 17 1.82 4.21 -16.66
N THR A 18 3.11 4.17 -16.31
CA THR A 18 3.98 3.01 -16.54
C THR A 18 4.34 2.32 -15.23
N PRO A 19 4.73 1.02 -15.25
CA PRO A 19 5.17 0.31 -14.05
C PRO A 19 6.33 1.01 -13.33
N GLU A 20 7.28 1.58 -14.08
CA GLU A 20 8.44 2.29 -13.54
C GLU A 20 8.02 3.52 -12.73
N LYS A 21 7.00 4.27 -13.17
CA LYS A 21 6.51 5.44 -12.43
C LYS A 21 5.85 5.03 -11.11
N ILE A 22 5.10 3.92 -11.08
CA ILE A 22 4.53 3.39 -9.85
C ILE A 22 5.64 2.97 -8.88
N PHE A 23 6.65 2.22 -9.37
CA PHE A 23 7.77 1.79 -8.52
C PHE A 23 8.64 2.96 -8.06
N ASN A 24 8.87 3.96 -8.89
CA ASN A 24 9.57 5.19 -8.50
C ASN A 24 8.80 5.96 -7.43
N PHE A 25 7.47 6.05 -7.54
CA PHE A 25 6.66 6.63 -6.49
C PHE A 25 6.86 5.90 -5.15
N LEU A 26 6.75 4.57 -5.15
CA LEU A 26 6.97 3.77 -3.94
C LEU A 26 8.41 3.93 -3.41
N ALA A 27 9.42 3.95 -4.27
CA ALA A 27 10.82 4.16 -3.89
C ALA A 27 11.09 5.52 -3.25
N ASN A 28 10.27 6.52 -3.56
CA ASN A 28 10.34 7.86 -2.97
C ASN A 28 9.57 8.01 -1.65
N LEU A 29 8.94 6.96 -1.15
CA LEU A 29 8.38 6.94 0.20
C LEU A 29 9.50 6.72 1.22
N VAL A 30 10.19 7.79 1.60
CA VAL A 30 11.42 7.74 2.41
C VAL A 30 11.26 8.34 3.81
N ASP A 31 10.25 9.20 4.01
CA ASP A 31 10.03 9.96 5.23
C ASP A 31 8.54 10.23 5.50
N ASP A 32 8.28 10.94 6.60
CA ASP A 32 6.93 11.28 7.04
C ASP A 32 6.19 12.17 6.02
N GLU A 33 6.90 13.05 5.31
CA GLU A 33 6.32 13.99 4.35
C GLU A 33 5.83 13.25 3.10
N SER A 34 6.69 12.44 2.48
CA SER A 34 6.36 11.61 1.32
C SER A 34 5.23 10.61 1.64
N TYR A 35 5.23 10.06 2.85
CA TYR A 35 4.20 9.11 3.26
C TYR A 35 2.83 9.79 3.43
N ARG A 36 2.79 10.98 4.04
CA ARG A 36 1.54 11.77 4.16
C ARG A 36 1.04 12.27 2.81
N ALA A 37 1.93 12.57 1.87
CA ALA A 37 1.55 12.97 0.53
C ALA A 37 0.78 11.87 -0.21
N TRP A 38 1.05 10.60 0.11
CA TRP A 38 0.28 9.49 -0.44
C TRP A 38 -1.13 9.39 0.15
N HIS A 39 -1.28 9.48 1.48
CA HIS A 39 -2.59 9.39 2.16
C HIS A 39 -2.61 10.29 3.41
N SER A 40 -2.98 11.56 3.25
CA SER A 40 -2.86 12.58 4.30
C SER A 40 -3.67 12.30 5.56
N ASP A 41 -4.79 11.61 5.44
CA ASP A 41 -5.71 11.38 6.56
C ASP A 41 -5.25 10.25 7.47
N ASP A 42 -4.66 9.22 6.90
CA ASP A 42 -4.31 8.00 7.64
C ASP A 42 -2.81 7.81 7.86
N HIS A 43 -1.95 8.28 6.96
CA HIS A 43 -0.49 8.13 7.08
C HIS A 43 0.11 9.22 7.95
N LEU A 44 0.89 8.87 8.98
CA LEU A 44 1.49 9.81 9.92
C LEU A 44 3.01 9.84 9.87
N ALA A 45 3.66 8.69 9.90
CA ALA A 45 5.11 8.59 9.94
C ALA A 45 5.61 7.38 9.19
N LEU A 46 6.77 7.53 8.52
CA LEU A 46 7.46 6.44 7.83
C LEU A 46 8.97 6.61 7.98
N ARG A 47 9.66 5.51 8.32
CA ARG A 47 11.13 5.50 8.46
C ARG A 47 11.68 4.14 8.04
N TRP A 48 12.66 4.16 7.18
CA TRP A 48 13.46 2.97 6.89
C TRP A 48 14.49 2.79 8.00
N ILE A 49 14.29 1.78 8.85
CA ILE A 49 15.15 1.52 10.01
C ILE A 49 16.26 0.52 9.72
N LYS A 50 16.19 -0.14 8.55
CA LYS A 50 17.25 -1.02 8.03
C LYS A 50 17.15 -1.09 6.51
N GLY A 51 18.29 -1.03 5.82
CA GLY A 51 18.37 -1.11 4.35
C GLY A 51 17.84 0.12 3.62
N GLN A 52 17.65 0.01 2.33
CA GLN A 52 17.13 1.06 1.47
C GLN A 52 15.63 0.83 1.16
N PRO A 53 14.90 1.86 0.72
CA PRO A 53 13.50 1.73 0.35
C PRO A 53 13.27 0.56 -0.63
N TRP A 54 12.40 -0.35 -0.22
CA TRP A 54 11.93 -1.49 -1.02
C TRP A 54 13.01 -2.44 -1.56
N GLU A 55 14.16 -2.54 -0.88
CA GLU A 55 15.13 -3.63 -1.11
C GLU A 55 14.78 -4.85 -0.25
N GLU A 56 15.03 -6.06 -0.76
CA GLU A 56 14.81 -7.29 0.00
C GLU A 56 15.63 -7.29 1.31
N GLY A 57 14.98 -7.59 2.41
CA GLY A 57 15.56 -7.56 3.76
C GLY A 57 15.55 -6.20 4.44
N SER A 58 15.14 -5.14 3.74
CA SER A 58 14.93 -3.82 4.34
C SER A 58 13.75 -3.84 5.31
N VAL A 59 13.81 -2.97 6.32
CA VAL A 59 12.78 -2.86 7.34
C VAL A 59 12.28 -1.43 7.42
N VAL A 60 10.98 -1.27 7.24
CA VAL A 60 10.26 -0.01 7.39
C VAL A 60 9.46 0.00 8.69
N TYR A 61 9.47 1.14 9.35
CA TYR A 61 8.55 1.50 10.42
C TYR A 61 7.53 2.49 9.88
N ALA A 62 6.25 2.25 10.12
CA ALA A 62 5.15 3.14 9.75
C ALA A 62 4.19 3.36 10.91
N GLU A 63 3.62 4.56 10.97
CA GLU A 63 2.48 4.89 11.83
C GLU A 63 1.31 5.31 10.95
N GLU A 64 0.18 4.65 11.12
CA GLU A 64 -1.02 4.90 10.32
C GLU A 64 -2.30 4.67 11.13
N TYR A 65 -3.36 5.39 10.76
CA TYR A 65 -4.69 5.15 11.29
C TYR A 65 -5.40 4.05 10.49
N ILE A 66 -5.79 2.98 11.19
CA ILE A 66 -6.68 1.95 10.65
C ILE A 66 -7.84 1.79 11.62
N HIS A 67 -9.08 1.86 11.15
CA HIS A 67 -10.29 1.84 11.99
C HIS A 67 -10.37 2.98 13.02
N GLY A 68 -9.80 4.16 12.71
CA GLY A 68 -9.73 5.29 13.62
C GLY A 68 -8.79 5.06 14.81
N LYS A 69 -7.90 4.05 14.74
CA LYS A 69 -6.89 3.74 15.76
C LYS A 69 -5.51 3.86 15.15
N LEU A 70 -4.60 4.50 15.90
CA LEU A 70 -3.20 4.57 15.53
C LEU A 70 -2.54 3.19 15.65
N HIS A 71 -1.96 2.73 14.56
CA HIS A 71 -1.15 1.53 14.49
C HIS A 71 0.32 1.91 14.27
N LYS A 72 1.21 1.24 15.01
CA LYS A 72 2.66 1.36 14.88
C LYS A 72 3.18 0.03 14.34
N LEU A 73 3.61 0.05 13.11
CA LEU A 73 3.87 -1.15 12.33
C LEU A 73 5.34 -1.24 11.95
N LYS A 74 5.87 -2.46 11.90
CA LYS A 74 7.19 -2.75 11.35
C LYS A 74 7.07 -3.87 10.34
N PHE A 75 7.47 -3.59 9.12
CA PHE A 75 7.45 -4.57 8.04
C PHE A 75 8.86 -4.83 7.53
N VAL A 76 9.11 -6.04 7.10
CA VAL A 76 10.28 -6.44 6.34
C VAL A 76 9.86 -6.72 4.90
N VAL A 77 10.62 -6.19 3.95
CA VAL A 77 10.47 -6.51 2.52
C VAL A 77 11.00 -7.92 2.30
N THR A 78 10.17 -8.82 1.82
CA THR A 78 10.50 -10.25 1.66
C THR A 78 10.84 -10.62 0.24
N LYS A 79 10.35 -9.87 -0.75
CA LYS A 79 10.60 -10.12 -2.17
C LYS A 79 10.39 -8.84 -2.98
N VAL A 80 11.24 -8.63 -3.98
CA VAL A 80 11.06 -7.57 -4.97
C VAL A 80 11.30 -8.12 -6.38
N ILE A 81 10.33 -7.92 -7.25
CA ILE A 81 10.46 -8.10 -8.69
C ILE A 81 10.32 -6.69 -9.29
N PRO A 82 11.39 -6.07 -9.80
CA PRO A 82 11.36 -4.70 -10.29
C PRO A 82 10.22 -4.45 -11.28
N ASN A 83 9.52 -3.34 -11.11
CA ASN A 83 8.39 -2.90 -11.93
C ASN A 83 7.21 -3.89 -11.98
N ARG A 84 7.16 -4.88 -11.09
CA ARG A 84 6.13 -5.90 -11.10
C ARG A 84 5.54 -6.22 -9.74
N GLU A 85 6.36 -6.46 -8.71
CA GLU A 85 5.87 -6.94 -7.42
C GLU A 85 6.79 -6.55 -6.27
N ILE A 86 6.19 -6.11 -5.17
CA ILE A 86 6.83 -5.96 -3.86
C ILE A 86 6.01 -6.77 -2.86
N GLU A 87 6.69 -7.66 -2.14
CA GLU A 87 6.09 -8.44 -1.06
C GLU A 87 6.70 -8.02 0.28
N TYR A 88 5.88 -7.83 1.28
CA TYR A 88 6.32 -7.48 2.63
C TYR A 88 5.44 -8.13 3.70
N ALA A 89 6.01 -8.29 4.89
CA ALA A 89 5.33 -8.92 6.01
C ALA A 89 5.73 -8.27 7.35
N PRO A 90 4.92 -8.38 8.41
CA PRO A 90 5.30 -7.92 9.73
C PRO A 90 6.63 -8.54 10.19
N VAL A 91 7.48 -7.74 10.84
CA VAL A 91 8.71 -8.25 11.46
C VAL A 91 8.40 -9.19 12.64
N SER A 92 7.38 -8.87 13.41
CA SER A 92 6.93 -9.71 14.52
C SER A 92 6.45 -11.08 14.02
N TRP A 93 7.08 -12.15 14.49
CA TRP A 93 6.68 -13.53 14.15
C TRP A 93 5.24 -13.86 14.56
N LEU A 94 4.78 -13.27 15.67
CA LEU A 94 3.40 -13.44 16.14
C LEU A 94 2.40 -12.77 15.20
N LEU A 95 2.68 -11.54 14.76
CA LEU A 95 1.83 -10.85 13.78
C LEU A 95 1.89 -11.55 12.43
N ARG A 96 3.06 -12.01 11.97
CA ARG A 96 3.22 -12.75 10.71
C ARG A 96 2.41 -14.04 10.68
N ARG A 97 2.16 -14.65 11.83
CA ARG A 97 1.28 -15.82 11.92
C ARG A 97 -0.15 -15.51 11.46
N TYR A 98 -0.63 -14.29 11.70
CA TYR A 98 -1.99 -13.84 11.37
C TYR A 98 -2.04 -12.94 10.11
N PHE A 99 -0.94 -12.29 9.78
CA PHE A 99 -0.76 -11.40 8.64
C PHE A 99 0.47 -11.84 7.86
N PRO A 100 0.44 -13.01 7.21
CA PRO A 100 1.66 -13.61 6.68
C PRO A 100 2.29 -12.84 5.53
N LYS A 101 1.47 -12.09 4.75
CA LYS A 101 1.94 -11.46 3.53
C LYS A 101 1.05 -10.30 3.10
N ASN A 102 1.70 -9.23 2.63
CA ASN A 102 1.09 -8.17 1.84
C ASN A 102 1.88 -8.02 0.53
N THR A 103 1.20 -7.62 -0.53
CA THR A 103 1.82 -7.38 -1.84
C THR A 103 1.30 -6.11 -2.47
N PHE A 104 2.20 -5.36 -3.10
CA PHE A 104 1.88 -4.43 -4.18
C PHE A 104 2.34 -5.05 -5.48
N SER A 105 1.45 -5.16 -6.46
CA SER A 105 1.80 -5.67 -7.77
C SER A 105 1.28 -4.75 -8.87
N VAL A 106 1.96 -4.77 -10.01
CA VAL A 106 1.64 -3.96 -11.17
C VAL A 106 1.53 -4.86 -12.39
N GLU A 107 0.39 -4.80 -13.05
CA GLU A 107 0.14 -5.47 -14.32
C GLU A 107 0.09 -4.42 -15.43
N GLN A 108 0.96 -4.55 -16.43
CA GLN A 108 0.95 -3.65 -17.57
C GLN A 108 -0.15 -4.05 -18.56
N LYS A 109 -0.89 -3.05 -19.04
CA LYS A 109 -1.83 -3.13 -20.14
C LYS A 109 -1.43 -2.15 -21.25
N GLU A 110 -2.11 -2.19 -22.37
CA GLU A 110 -1.89 -1.25 -23.48
C GLU A 110 -2.24 0.18 -23.01
N GLY A 111 -1.21 1.02 -22.82
CA GLY A 111 -1.33 2.43 -22.42
C GLY A 111 -1.67 2.70 -20.96
N THR A 112 -1.85 1.66 -20.13
CA THR A 112 -2.20 1.79 -18.71
C THR A 112 -1.51 0.71 -17.85
N CYS A 113 -1.59 0.85 -16.53
CA CYS A 113 -1.20 -0.19 -15.59
C CYS A 113 -2.34 -0.45 -14.61
N VAL A 114 -2.45 -1.69 -14.14
CA VAL A 114 -3.28 -2.02 -12.98
C VAL A 114 -2.39 -2.15 -11.76
N PHE A 115 -2.57 -1.26 -10.79
CA PHE A 115 -1.98 -1.38 -9.47
C PHE A 115 -2.88 -2.25 -8.60
N ILE A 116 -2.31 -3.26 -7.94
CA ILE A 116 -3.03 -4.24 -7.14
C ILE A 116 -2.40 -4.30 -5.76
N ALA A 117 -3.17 -3.99 -4.73
CA ALA A 117 -2.80 -4.19 -3.34
C ALA A 117 -3.48 -5.46 -2.82
N THR A 118 -2.72 -6.33 -2.17
CA THR A 118 -3.25 -7.59 -1.60
C THR A 118 -2.74 -7.79 -0.18
N GLY A 119 -3.63 -8.12 0.74
CA GLY A 119 -3.32 -8.51 2.11
C GLY A 119 -3.83 -9.91 2.40
N THR A 120 -3.00 -10.77 2.97
CA THR A 120 -3.38 -12.11 3.43
C THR A 120 -3.56 -12.11 4.94
N TYR A 121 -4.73 -12.54 5.39
CA TYR A 121 -5.15 -12.59 6.79
C TYR A 121 -5.46 -14.03 7.17
N ARG A 122 -4.77 -14.55 8.16
CA ARG A 122 -4.97 -15.92 8.66
C ARG A 122 -5.83 -15.91 9.90
N LEU A 123 -7.04 -16.42 9.79
CA LEU A 123 -8.09 -16.30 10.81
C LEU A 123 -8.45 -17.65 11.40
N GLY A 124 -8.55 -17.70 12.72
CA GLY A 124 -9.04 -18.88 13.43
C GLY A 124 -10.57 -19.04 13.33
N TRP A 125 -11.01 -20.28 13.33
CA TRP A 125 -12.44 -20.65 13.32
C TRP A 125 -13.24 -19.94 14.44
N LEU A 126 -12.67 -19.86 15.64
CA LEU A 126 -13.33 -19.18 16.78
C LEU A 126 -13.60 -17.70 16.49
N VAL A 127 -12.66 -16.99 15.86
CA VAL A 127 -12.83 -15.57 15.51
C VAL A 127 -13.92 -15.41 14.46
N LYS A 128 -13.95 -16.28 13.45
CA LYS A 128 -14.98 -16.28 12.41
C LYS A 128 -16.38 -16.55 12.96
N THR A 129 -16.49 -17.36 14.02
CA THR A 129 -17.78 -17.75 14.59
C THR A 129 -18.27 -16.74 15.61
N PHE A 130 -17.43 -16.39 16.60
CA PHE A 130 -17.87 -15.60 17.77
C PHE A 130 -17.63 -14.09 17.61
N ALA A 131 -16.74 -13.65 16.72
CA ALA A 131 -16.42 -12.25 16.48
C ALA A 131 -16.72 -11.80 15.04
N LYS A 132 -17.60 -12.49 14.33
CA LYS A 132 -17.90 -12.27 12.90
C LYS A 132 -18.14 -10.80 12.55
N LYS A 133 -19.06 -10.12 13.22
CA LYS A 133 -19.38 -8.69 12.96
C LYS A 133 -18.21 -7.76 13.19
N ARG A 134 -17.34 -8.05 14.19
CA ARG A 134 -16.15 -7.25 14.46
C ARG A 134 -15.08 -7.49 13.39
N LEU A 135 -14.92 -8.73 12.98
CA LEU A 135 -14.02 -9.14 11.90
C LEU A 135 -14.43 -8.49 10.57
N GLU A 136 -15.69 -8.58 10.17
CA GLU A 136 -16.21 -8.00 8.94
C GLU A 136 -15.99 -6.48 8.90
N ARG A 137 -16.25 -5.77 10.00
CA ARG A 137 -15.96 -4.34 10.10
C ARG A 137 -14.46 -4.05 9.96
N GLY A 138 -13.62 -4.89 10.58
CA GLY A 138 -12.18 -4.81 10.48
C GLY A 138 -11.68 -4.95 9.05
N LEU A 139 -12.08 -6.02 8.38
CA LEU A 139 -11.69 -6.29 6.99
C LEU A 139 -12.24 -5.22 6.02
N SER A 140 -13.46 -4.74 6.24
CA SER A 140 -14.07 -3.67 5.44
C SER A 140 -13.27 -2.36 5.54
N SER A 141 -12.79 -2.00 6.74
CA SER A 141 -12.00 -0.79 6.92
C SER A 141 -10.61 -0.90 6.28
N VAL A 142 -9.95 -2.07 6.39
CA VAL A 142 -8.68 -2.30 5.67
C VAL A 142 -8.89 -2.21 4.17
N LYS A 143 -9.96 -2.81 3.65
CA LYS A 143 -10.26 -2.73 2.20
C LYS A 143 -10.52 -1.29 1.75
N LYS A 144 -11.21 -0.49 2.58
CA LYS A 144 -11.43 0.94 2.33
C LYS A 144 -10.08 1.68 2.25
N HIS A 145 -9.18 1.45 3.22
CA HIS A 145 -7.85 2.05 3.24
C HIS A 145 -7.03 1.70 1.98
N MET A 146 -6.99 0.43 1.59
CA MET A 146 -6.32 -0.02 0.35
C MET A 146 -6.89 0.67 -0.90
N LYS A 147 -8.20 0.84 -0.95
CA LYS A 147 -8.87 1.55 -2.05
C LYS A 147 -8.47 3.02 -2.10
N GLU A 148 -8.48 3.72 -0.97
CA GLU A 148 -8.11 5.12 -0.86
C GLU A 148 -6.63 5.35 -1.23
N GLU A 149 -5.73 4.47 -0.82
CA GLU A 149 -4.32 4.47 -1.25
C GLU A 149 -4.20 4.34 -2.78
N GLY A 150 -4.94 3.42 -3.39
CA GLY A 150 -4.97 3.23 -4.84
C GLY A 150 -5.50 4.46 -5.57
N GLU A 151 -6.61 5.04 -5.10
CA GLU A 151 -7.20 6.25 -5.68
C GLU A 151 -6.27 7.46 -5.58
N ASN A 152 -5.58 7.64 -4.44
CA ASN A 152 -4.59 8.69 -4.26
C ASN A 152 -3.37 8.50 -5.17
N LEU A 153 -2.86 7.27 -5.26
CA LEU A 153 -1.76 6.93 -6.19
C LEU A 153 -2.13 7.27 -7.63
N LYS A 154 -3.34 6.88 -8.05
CA LYS A 154 -3.85 7.22 -9.37
C LYS A 154 -3.88 8.73 -9.61
N ARG A 155 -4.46 9.49 -8.68
CA ARG A 155 -4.54 10.95 -8.76
C ARG A 155 -3.15 11.58 -8.90
N ILE A 156 -2.21 11.20 -8.05
CA ILE A 156 -0.84 11.74 -8.05
C ILE A 156 -0.16 11.48 -9.40
N LEU A 157 -0.18 10.25 -9.89
CA LEU A 157 0.56 9.86 -11.10
C LEU A 157 -0.11 10.37 -12.39
N GLU A 158 -1.42 10.55 -12.41
CA GLU A 158 -2.12 11.09 -13.57
C GLU A 158 -2.03 12.64 -13.62
N GLU A 159 -2.00 13.34 -12.47
CA GLU A 159 -1.78 14.78 -12.38
C GLU A 159 -0.35 15.16 -12.80
N GLU A 160 0.67 14.41 -12.37
CA GLU A 160 2.07 14.61 -12.77
C GLU A 160 2.29 14.36 -14.28
N GLY A 161 1.47 13.53 -14.90
CA GLY A 161 1.51 13.24 -16.34
C GLY A 161 0.81 14.27 -17.23
N SER A 162 0.05 15.19 -16.65
CA SER A 162 -0.64 16.24 -17.42
C SER A 162 0.36 17.35 -17.77
N PRO A 163 0.52 17.70 -19.08
CA PRO A 163 1.38 18.82 -19.45
C PRO A 163 0.83 20.10 -18.80
N HIS A 164 1.66 20.72 -17.95
CA HIS A 164 1.39 22.08 -17.46
C HIS A 164 1.23 22.97 -18.69
N ASN A 165 0.03 23.45 -18.95
CA ASN A 165 -0.25 24.51 -19.88
C ASN A 165 0.33 25.80 -19.26
N ASN A 166 1.64 26.00 -19.40
CA ASN A 166 2.26 27.31 -19.23
C ASN A 166 1.76 28.21 -20.39
N SER A 167 0.54 28.69 -20.25
CA SER A 167 0.15 29.90 -20.97
C SER A 167 0.97 31.02 -20.38
N MET A 168 2.19 31.21 -20.93
CA MET A 168 2.85 32.52 -20.87
C MET A 168 1.91 33.53 -21.51
N ASP A 169 1.25 34.27 -20.64
CA ASP A 169 0.64 35.54 -21.03
C ASP A 169 1.77 36.50 -21.43
N SER A 170 2.13 36.46 -22.72
CA SER A 170 2.93 37.47 -23.39
C SER A 170 2.00 38.66 -23.71
N GLY A 171 1.63 39.38 -22.66
CA GLY A 171 0.93 40.67 -22.75
C GLY A 171 1.91 41.81 -22.98
N LYS A 172 2.04 42.17 -24.19
CA LYS A 172 2.14 43.51 -24.79
C LYS A 172 2.54 44.70 -23.88
N GLN A 173 3.64 45.32 -24.35
CA GLN A 173 3.98 46.75 -24.33
C GLN A 173 4.30 47.35 -23.01
#